data_603e94f5f4d6f61d4f3ad62ef8ee5a79
#
_entry.id   603e94f5f4d6f61d4f3ad62ef8ee5a79
#
_cell.length_a   1.000
_cell.length_b   1.000
_cell.length_c   1.000
_cell.angle_alpha   90.00
_cell.angle_beta   90.00
_cell.angle_gamma   90.00
#
_symmetry.space_group_name_H-M   'P 1'
#
loop_
_entity.id
_entity.type
_entity.pdbx_description
1 polymer ?
#
loop_
_entity_poly.entity_id
_entity_poly.type
_entity_poly.pdbx_seq_one_letter_code
_entity_poly.pdbx_strand_id
1 'polypeptide(L)'
;DLGRNDLGKISKFGSVKVEKFHSIERYSHVMHIGSTVRGEIRPENDALDALEAVLPAGTLSGAPKIRACQLIGELENNKRGVYGGAIGYIDFTGNMDTCIAIRLAYKKNGKVFIRSGAGIVADSEPDKEYMESINKAGAVVDALRKAQEVNK
;
A
#
# COMPACT_ATOMS: atom_id res chain seq x y z
N ASP A 1 12.59 7.31 2.45
CA ASP A 1 13.46 6.34 3.16
C ASP A 1 12.92 4.92 3.16
N LEU A 2 11.62 4.71 3.37
CA LEU A 2 11.03 3.36 3.32
C LEU A 2 11.27 2.68 1.98
N GLY A 3 11.03 3.37 0.85
CA GLY A 3 11.26 2.82 -0.48
C GLY A 3 12.74 2.53 -0.77
N ARG A 4 13.64 3.39 -0.32
CA ARG A 4 15.09 3.14 -0.46
C ARG A 4 15.54 1.91 0.33
N ASN A 5 15.04 1.76 1.55
CA ASN A 5 15.32 0.60 2.39
C ASN A 5 14.80 -0.70 1.77
N ASP A 6 13.58 -0.70 1.26
CA ASP A 6 12.98 -1.88 0.67
C ASP A 6 13.72 -2.31 -0.60
N LEU A 7 13.95 -1.38 -1.54
CA LEU A 7 14.68 -1.67 -2.77
C LEU A 7 16.16 -1.97 -2.53
N GLY A 8 16.77 -1.39 -1.49
CA GLY A 8 18.17 -1.65 -1.15
C GLY A 8 18.48 -3.11 -0.84
N LYS A 9 17.48 -3.88 -0.39
CA LYS A 9 17.64 -5.30 -0.06
C LYS A 9 17.99 -6.18 -1.27
N ILE A 10 17.50 -5.81 -2.46
CA ILE A 10 17.61 -6.61 -3.68
C ILE A 10 18.32 -5.90 -4.82
N SER A 11 18.66 -4.63 -4.66
CA SER A 11 19.32 -3.85 -5.68
C SER A 11 20.84 -3.99 -5.63
N LYS A 12 21.48 -3.81 -6.77
CA LYS A 12 22.95 -3.68 -6.86
C LYS A 12 23.41 -2.52 -6.00
N PHE A 13 24.56 -2.68 -5.34
CA PHE A 13 25.12 -1.63 -4.49
C PHE A 13 25.32 -0.33 -5.26
N GLY A 14 24.88 0.79 -4.67
CA GLY A 14 24.97 2.12 -5.26
C GLY A 14 23.98 2.43 -6.40
N SER A 15 23.12 1.48 -6.81
CA SER A 15 22.15 1.67 -7.87
C SER A 15 20.84 2.34 -7.43
N VAL A 16 20.54 2.35 -6.12
CA VAL A 16 19.29 2.92 -5.60
C VAL A 16 19.35 4.44 -5.65
N LYS A 17 18.40 5.04 -6.39
CA LYS A 17 18.29 6.48 -6.60
C LYS A 17 16.86 6.96 -6.40
N VAL A 18 16.71 8.18 -5.90
CA VAL A 18 15.42 8.88 -5.88
C VAL A 18 15.32 9.69 -7.17
N GLU A 19 14.42 9.29 -8.07
CA GLU A 19 14.20 9.97 -9.35
C GLU A 19 13.24 11.15 -9.20
N LYS A 20 12.23 11.00 -8.33
CA LYS A 20 11.25 12.03 -8.03
C LYS A 20 11.10 12.12 -6.51
N PHE A 21 11.22 13.33 -5.97
CA PHE A 21 11.21 13.54 -4.52
C PHE A 21 10.12 14.52 -4.11
N HIS A 22 9.27 14.11 -3.17
CA HIS A 22 8.23 14.92 -2.53
C HIS A 22 7.37 15.73 -3.52
N SER A 23 6.96 15.13 -4.64
CA SER A 23 6.08 15.81 -5.59
C SER A 23 4.61 15.65 -5.17
N ILE A 24 3.84 16.72 -5.34
CA ILE A 24 2.40 16.68 -5.12
C ILE A 24 1.74 16.00 -6.32
N GLU A 25 1.11 14.87 -6.07
CA GLU A 25 0.33 14.13 -7.06
C GLU A 25 -1.16 14.34 -6.80
N ARG A 26 -1.85 14.86 -7.82
CA ARG A 26 -3.28 15.15 -7.74
C ARG A 26 -4.07 14.07 -8.45
N TYR A 27 -4.94 13.42 -7.72
CA TYR A 27 -5.91 12.44 -8.22
C TYR A 27 -7.32 13.02 -8.11
N SER A 28 -8.33 12.33 -8.67
CA SER A 28 -9.71 12.82 -8.72
C SER A 28 -10.32 13.13 -7.34
N HIS A 29 -9.92 12.44 -6.29
CA HIS A 29 -10.51 12.57 -4.96
C HIS A 29 -9.49 12.80 -3.83
N VAL A 30 -8.20 12.71 -4.11
CA VAL A 30 -7.15 12.82 -3.10
C VAL A 30 -5.89 13.47 -3.68
N MET A 31 -5.11 14.09 -2.82
CA MET A 31 -3.75 14.53 -3.11
C MET A 31 -2.77 13.75 -2.24
N HIS A 32 -1.65 13.37 -2.82
CA HIS A 32 -0.56 12.71 -2.10
C HIS A 32 0.77 13.39 -2.39
N ILE A 33 1.67 13.32 -1.42
CA ILE A 33 3.07 13.58 -1.65
C ILE A 33 3.69 12.26 -2.09
N GLY A 34 4.14 12.21 -3.35
CA GLY A 34 4.75 11.03 -3.96
C GLY A 34 6.25 11.18 -4.13
N SER A 35 6.94 10.06 -4.08
CA SER A 35 8.36 9.96 -4.45
C SER A 35 8.57 8.69 -5.26
N THR A 36 9.48 8.75 -6.24
CA THR A 36 9.86 7.59 -7.05
C THR A 36 11.28 7.17 -6.71
N VAL A 37 11.43 5.93 -6.32
CA VAL A 37 12.74 5.31 -6.06
C VAL A 37 12.97 4.21 -7.07
N ARG A 38 14.18 4.17 -7.65
CA ARG A 38 14.61 3.18 -8.61
C ARG A 38 15.88 2.48 -8.13
N GLY A 39 16.02 1.19 -8.44
CA GLY A 39 17.21 0.42 -8.23
C GLY A 39 17.38 -0.62 -9.34
N GLU A 40 18.62 -1.02 -9.63
CA GLU A 40 18.90 -2.15 -10.51
C GLU A 40 18.87 -3.43 -9.69
N ILE A 41 17.99 -4.36 -10.07
CA ILE A 41 17.89 -5.67 -9.41
C ILE A 41 19.19 -6.45 -9.57
N ARG A 42 19.58 -7.19 -8.55
CA ARG A 42 20.75 -8.07 -8.64
C ARG A 42 20.46 -9.27 -9.55
N PRO A 43 21.47 -9.81 -10.26
CA PRO A 43 21.28 -10.89 -11.25
C PRO A 43 20.68 -12.18 -10.69
N GLU A 44 20.86 -12.44 -9.41
CA GLU A 44 20.32 -13.60 -8.71
C GLU A 44 18.86 -13.47 -8.28
N ASN A 45 18.27 -12.29 -8.44
CA ASN A 45 16.88 -12.00 -8.04
C ASN A 45 15.97 -11.82 -9.24
N ASP A 46 14.70 -12.14 -9.05
CA ASP A 46 13.64 -11.95 -10.02
C ASP A 46 12.52 -11.02 -9.55
N ALA A 47 11.43 -10.94 -10.30
CA ALA A 47 10.28 -10.09 -9.98
C ALA A 47 9.58 -10.53 -8.67
N LEU A 48 9.56 -11.82 -8.35
CA LEU A 48 8.96 -12.33 -7.11
C LEU A 48 9.81 -11.96 -5.92
N ASP A 49 11.15 -12.07 -6.03
CA ASP A 49 12.07 -11.62 -5.00
C ASP A 49 11.92 -10.13 -4.73
N ALA A 50 11.72 -9.34 -5.80
CA ALA A 50 11.44 -7.91 -5.69
C ALA A 50 10.15 -7.64 -4.91
N LEU A 51 9.09 -8.38 -5.19
CA LEU A 51 7.82 -8.26 -4.49
C LEU A 51 7.96 -8.65 -3.01
N GLU A 52 8.64 -9.74 -2.71
CA GLU A 52 8.90 -10.20 -1.34
C GLU A 52 9.69 -9.16 -0.54
N ALA A 53 10.71 -8.55 -1.14
CA ALA A 53 11.56 -7.55 -0.48
C ALA A 53 10.79 -6.29 -0.08
N VAL A 54 9.79 -5.85 -0.86
CA VAL A 54 9.02 -4.63 -0.59
C VAL A 54 7.81 -4.88 0.30
N LEU A 55 7.29 -6.12 0.37
CA LEU A 55 6.15 -6.45 1.22
C LEU A 55 6.57 -6.81 2.67
N PRO A 56 5.70 -6.53 3.66
CA PRO A 56 4.57 -5.58 3.58
C PRO A 56 5.06 -4.16 3.28
N ALA A 57 4.32 -3.44 2.45
CA ALA A 57 4.72 -2.08 2.04
C ALA A 57 4.92 -1.18 3.26
N GLY A 58 5.99 -0.38 3.23
CA GLY A 58 6.33 0.54 4.32
C GLY A 58 5.19 1.48 4.70
N THR A 59 4.44 1.97 3.71
CA THR A 59 3.26 2.84 3.88
C THR A 59 2.16 2.21 4.73
N LEU A 60 2.05 0.88 4.75
CA LEU A 60 1.03 0.15 5.53
C LEU A 60 1.61 -0.60 6.73
N SER A 61 2.86 -0.44 6.99
CA SER A 61 3.56 -1.02 8.16
C SER A 61 4.17 0.10 9.01
N GLY A 62 5.39 0.47 8.78
CA GLY A 62 6.08 1.54 9.48
C GLY A 62 7.58 1.29 9.57
N ALA A 63 8.26 2.13 10.33
CA ALA A 63 9.70 2.02 10.57
C ALA A 63 10.00 2.06 12.08
N PRO A 64 10.81 1.11 12.59
CA PRO A 64 11.38 -0.07 11.92
C PRO A 64 10.31 -1.10 11.53
N LYS A 65 10.37 -1.63 10.31
CA LYS A 65 9.29 -2.45 9.71
C LYS A 65 8.87 -3.64 10.58
N ILE A 66 9.80 -4.42 11.10
CA ILE A 66 9.51 -5.61 11.90
C ILE A 66 8.74 -5.23 13.17
N ARG A 67 9.21 -4.21 13.90
CA ARG A 67 8.52 -3.77 15.12
C ARG A 67 7.14 -3.19 14.83
N ALA A 68 7.00 -2.42 13.77
CA ALA A 68 5.70 -1.91 13.32
C ALA A 68 4.72 -3.05 13.01
N CYS A 69 5.16 -4.09 12.30
CA CYS A 69 4.33 -5.25 12.01
C CYS A 69 3.92 -6.03 13.27
N GLN A 70 4.82 -6.15 14.26
CA GLN A 70 4.49 -6.76 15.54
C GLN A 70 3.39 -5.97 16.27
N LEU A 71 3.55 -4.64 16.39
CA LEU A 71 2.56 -3.77 17.02
C LEU A 71 1.21 -3.83 16.30
N ILE A 72 1.19 -3.83 14.98
CA ILE A 72 -0.02 -4.00 14.19
C ILE A 72 -0.69 -5.33 14.52
N GLY A 73 0.07 -6.42 14.60
CA GLY A 73 -0.45 -7.74 14.96
C GLY A 73 -1.01 -7.81 16.38
N GLU A 74 -0.42 -7.06 17.31
CA GLU A 74 -0.87 -6.97 18.70
C GLU A 74 -2.15 -6.12 18.86
N LEU A 75 -2.25 -5.01 18.11
CA LEU A 75 -3.30 -4.01 18.27
C LEU A 75 -4.53 -4.26 17.37
N GLU A 76 -4.35 -4.83 16.20
CA GLU A 76 -5.46 -5.15 15.31
C GLU A 76 -6.12 -6.48 15.71
N ASN A 77 -7.39 -6.44 16.08
CA ASN A 77 -8.14 -7.61 16.54
C ASN A 77 -8.59 -8.56 15.41
N ASN A 78 -8.19 -8.32 14.18
CA ASN A 78 -8.57 -9.13 13.03
C ASN A 78 -7.48 -9.15 11.94
N LYS A 79 -7.51 -10.18 11.10
CA LYS A 79 -6.59 -10.31 9.98
C LYS A 79 -6.89 -9.29 8.90
N ARG A 80 -5.84 -8.69 8.31
CA ARG A 80 -5.96 -7.74 7.20
C ARG A 80 -6.49 -8.37 5.90
N GLY A 81 -6.30 -9.67 5.73
CA GLY A 81 -6.70 -10.38 4.51
C GLY A 81 -5.94 -9.84 3.29
N VAL A 82 -6.68 -9.44 2.26
CA VAL A 82 -6.10 -8.85 1.04
C VAL A 82 -5.58 -7.43 1.22
N TYR A 83 -6.01 -6.73 2.27
CA TYR A 83 -5.63 -5.35 2.52
C TYR A 83 -4.14 -5.26 2.87
N GLY A 84 -3.43 -4.41 2.15
CA GLY A 84 -2.00 -4.19 2.35
C GLY A 84 -1.09 -5.21 1.64
N GLY A 85 -1.65 -6.17 0.92
CA GLY A 85 -0.92 -7.02 0.00
C GLY A 85 -0.61 -6.32 -1.32
N ALA A 86 -0.35 -7.08 -2.37
CA ALA A 86 -0.12 -6.57 -3.71
C ALA A 86 -1.21 -7.06 -4.68
N ILE A 87 -1.56 -6.21 -5.63
CA ILE A 87 -2.42 -6.55 -6.77
C ILE A 87 -1.69 -6.12 -8.03
N GLY A 88 -1.62 -6.99 -9.01
CA GLY A 88 -0.96 -6.67 -10.27
C GLY A 88 -0.79 -7.89 -11.15
N TYR A 89 0.18 -7.84 -12.03
CA TYR A 89 0.50 -8.94 -12.93
C TYR A 89 2.01 -9.13 -13.05
N ILE A 90 2.39 -10.34 -13.41
CA ILE A 90 3.72 -10.72 -13.85
C ILE A 90 3.55 -11.35 -15.22
N ASP A 91 4.25 -10.86 -16.22
CA ASP A 91 4.20 -11.41 -17.55
C ASP A 91 5.22 -12.56 -17.75
N PHE A 92 5.10 -13.27 -18.86
CA PHE A 92 5.96 -14.41 -19.20
C PHE A 92 7.41 -14.01 -19.53
N THR A 93 7.70 -12.71 -19.69
CA THR A 93 9.04 -12.19 -19.91
C THR A 93 9.73 -11.72 -18.62
N GLY A 94 9.01 -11.82 -17.48
CA GLY A 94 9.53 -11.46 -16.16
C GLY A 94 9.26 -10.01 -15.76
N ASN A 95 8.53 -9.24 -16.59
CA ASN A 95 8.09 -7.91 -16.17
C ASN A 95 6.95 -8.02 -15.15
N MET A 96 6.92 -7.10 -14.22
CA MET A 96 5.89 -7.02 -13.18
C MET A 96 5.41 -5.59 -13.02
N ASP A 97 4.11 -5.43 -12.83
CA ASP A 97 3.52 -4.19 -12.36
C ASP A 97 2.51 -4.50 -11.25
N THR A 98 2.71 -3.90 -10.09
CA THR A 98 1.90 -4.15 -8.89
C THR A 98 1.62 -2.85 -8.14
N CYS A 99 0.48 -2.80 -7.48
CA CYS A 99 0.14 -1.76 -6.53
C CYS A 99 -0.20 -2.36 -5.17
N ILE A 100 -0.16 -1.50 -4.14
CA ILE A 100 -0.61 -1.90 -2.80
C ILE A 100 -2.12 -2.11 -2.83
N ALA A 101 -2.58 -3.21 -2.23
CA ALA A 101 -4.01 -3.53 -2.11
C ALA A 101 -4.71 -2.63 -1.08
N ILE A 102 -4.99 -1.40 -1.49
CA ILE A 102 -5.73 -0.37 -0.72
C ILE A 102 -6.85 0.20 -1.56
N ARG A 103 -7.78 0.90 -0.92
CA ARG A 103 -8.93 1.55 -1.61
C ARG A 103 -9.70 0.59 -2.51
N LEU A 104 -9.91 -0.60 -2.00
CA LEU A 104 -10.60 -1.69 -2.68
C LEU A 104 -11.77 -2.20 -1.84
N ALA A 105 -12.70 -2.85 -2.51
CA ALA A 105 -13.71 -3.69 -1.90
C ALA A 105 -13.59 -5.10 -2.49
N TYR A 106 -13.83 -6.11 -1.67
CA TYR A 106 -13.96 -7.48 -2.16
C TYR A 106 -15.26 -8.11 -1.68
N LYS A 107 -15.85 -8.96 -2.51
CA LYS A 107 -17.09 -9.65 -2.19
C LYS A 107 -16.81 -11.12 -1.88
N LYS A 108 -17.32 -11.59 -0.75
CA LYS A 108 -17.24 -12.99 -0.32
C LYS A 108 -18.51 -13.39 0.41
N ASN A 109 -19.09 -14.52 0.03
CA ASN A 109 -20.31 -15.07 0.65
C ASN A 109 -21.46 -14.05 0.75
N GLY A 110 -21.72 -13.30 -0.32
CA GLY A 110 -22.79 -12.31 -0.39
C GLY A 110 -22.50 -11.00 0.36
N LYS A 111 -21.40 -10.90 1.11
CA LYS A 111 -21.00 -9.69 1.85
C LYS A 111 -19.87 -8.96 1.13
N VAL A 112 -19.91 -7.63 1.19
CA VAL A 112 -18.84 -6.76 0.69
C VAL A 112 -18.01 -6.27 1.87
N PHE A 113 -16.71 -6.37 1.72
CA PHE A 113 -15.73 -5.96 2.73
C PHE A 113 -14.91 -4.81 2.21
N ILE A 114 -14.79 -3.77 3.02
CA ILE A 114 -13.93 -2.61 2.79
C ILE A 114 -13.05 -2.48 4.02
N ARG A 115 -11.74 -2.27 3.81
CA ARG A 115 -10.80 -1.96 4.88
C ARG A 115 -10.05 -0.69 4.55
N SER A 116 -9.89 0.16 5.55
CA SER A 116 -9.16 1.41 5.48
C SER A 116 -8.34 1.61 6.75
N GLY A 117 -7.41 2.54 6.73
CA GLY A 117 -6.60 2.91 7.87
C GLY A 117 -5.86 4.22 7.63
N ALA A 118 -5.28 4.75 8.69
CA ALA A 118 -4.45 5.94 8.68
C ALA A 118 -3.04 5.62 9.18
N GLY A 119 -2.08 6.47 8.83
CA GLY A 119 -0.72 6.39 9.35
C GLY A 119 -0.64 7.08 10.70
N ILE A 120 -0.16 6.38 11.71
CA ILE A 120 -0.06 6.91 13.07
C ILE A 120 1.37 7.35 13.35
N VAL A 121 1.53 8.58 13.78
CA VAL A 121 2.79 9.19 14.21
C VAL A 121 2.64 9.81 15.61
N ALA A 122 3.74 10.30 16.17
CA ALA A 122 3.74 10.84 17.55
C ALA A 122 2.74 12.00 17.74
N ASP A 123 2.55 12.82 16.72
CA ASP A 123 1.64 13.98 16.75
C ASP A 123 0.22 13.66 16.28
N SER A 124 -0.11 12.39 16.03
CA SER A 124 -1.45 11.97 15.60
C SER A 124 -2.49 12.19 16.70
N GLU A 125 -3.63 12.75 16.30
CA GLU A 125 -4.80 12.92 17.17
C GLU A 125 -5.82 11.81 16.83
N PRO A 126 -6.23 10.96 17.80
CA PRO A 126 -7.05 9.77 17.54
C PRO A 126 -8.32 10.04 16.72
N ASP A 127 -9.05 11.10 17.04
CA ASP A 127 -10.30 11.44 16.34
C ASP A 127 -10.04 11.87 14.87
N LYS A 128 -8.95 12.59 14.62
CA LYS A 128 -8.57 12.98 13.26
C LYS A 128 -8.15 11.77 12.41
N GLU A 129 -7.36 10.88 12.98
CA GLU A 129 -6.92 9.64 12.30
C GLU A 129 -8.09 8.71 12.02
N TYR A 130 -9.03 8.60 12.96
CA TYR A 130 -10.26 7.86 12.75
C TYR A 130 -11.07 8.44 11.58
N MET A 131 -11.30 9.76 11.57
CA MET A 131 -12.01 10.42 10.48
C MET A 131 -11.28 10.30 9.14
N GLU A 132 -9.94 10.36 9.13
CA GLU A 132 -9.16 10.13 7.93
C GLU A 132 -9.39 8.72 7.37
N SER A 133 -9.42 7.70 8.24
CA SER A 133 -9.70 6.33 7.83
C SER A 133 -11.08 6.18 7.20
N ILE A 134 -12.10 6.83 7.75
CA ILE A 134 -13.46 6.87 7.20
C ILE A 134 -13.48 7.57 5.83
N ASN A 135 -12.84 8.73 5.72
CA ASN A 135 -12.78 9.49 4.47
C ASN A 135 -12.06 8.69 3.36
N LYS A 136 -10.99 7.97 3.69
CA LYS A 136 -10.28 7.09 2.76
C LYS A 136 -11.14 5.92 2.24
N ALA A 137 -12.10 5.44 3.03
CA ALA A 137 -13.07 4.44 2.59
C ALA A 137 -14.20 5.04 1.74
N GLY A 138 -14.49 6.33 1.90
CA GLY A 138 -15.66 7.00 1.33
C GLY A 138 -15.81 6.83 -0.18
N ALA A 139 -14.74 7.01 -0.95
CA ALA A 139 -14.78 6.87 -2.41
C ALA A 139 -15.24 5.47 -2.87
N VAL A 140 -14.79 4.41 -2.17
CA VAL A 140 -15.19 3.03 -2.47
C VAL A 140 -16.65 2.79 -2.07
N VAL A 141 -17.07 3.30 -0.92
CA VAL A 141 -18.46 3.21 -0.45
C VAL A 141 -19.41 3.91 -1.43
N ASP A 142 -19.06 5.10 -1.89
CA ASP A 142 -19.89 5.86 -2.83
C ASP A 142 -19.97 5.19 -4.20
N ALA A 143 -18.88 4.61 -4.68
CA ALA A 143 -18.89 3.83 -5.91
C ALA A 143 -19.83 2.61 -5.82
N LEU A 144 -19.84 1.92 -4.67
CA LEU A 144 -20.73 0.79 -4.43
C LEU A 144 -22.20 1.21 -4.34
N ARG A 145 -22.50 2.35 -3.71
CA ARG A 145 -23.85 2.91 -3.68
C ARG A 145 -24.37 3.24 -5.08
N LYS A 146 -23.56 3.94 -5.88
CA LYS A 146 -23.89 4.23 -7.28
C LYS A 146 -24.11 2.99 -8.12
N ALA A 147 -23.29 1.96 -7.94
CA ALA A 147 -23.45 0.69 -8.65
C ALA A 147 -24.79 -0.02 -8.32
N GLN A 148 -25.32 0.15 -7.11
CA GLN A 148 -26.65 -0.38 -6.75
C GLN A 148 -27.79 0.37 -7.42
N GLU A 149 -27.62 1.66 -7.70
CA GLU A 149 -28.65 2.49 -8.38
C GLU A 149 -28.76 2.14 -9.87
N VAL A 150 -27.65 1.76 -10.51
CA VAL A 150 -27.64 1.38 -11.93
C VAL A 150 -28.35 0.04 -12.19
N ASN A 151 -28.47 -0.81 -11.16
CA ASN A 151 -29.10 -2.13 -11.26
C ASN A 151 -30.58 -2.14 -10.83
N LYS A 152 -31.19 -0.98 -10.63
CA LYS A 152 -32.63 -0.79 -10.43
C LYS A 152 -33.30 -0.30 -11.70
#